data_9772e8848fe9047a285ce2cc93bae2de
#
_entry.id   9772e8848fe9047a285ce2cc93bae2de
#
_cell.length_a   1.000
_cell.length_b   1.000
_cell.length_c   1.000
_cell.angle_alpha   90.00
_cell.angle_beta   90.00
_cell.angle_gamma   90.00
#
_symmetry.space_group_name_H-M   'P 1'
#
loop_
_entity.id
_entity.type
_entity.pdbx_description
1 polymer ?
#
loop_
_entity_poly.entity_id
_entity_poly.type
_entity_poly.pdbx_seq_one_letter_code
_entity_poly.pdbx_strand_id
1 'polypeptide(L)'
;TIYFYAMDGAIAKGVWDGMLDYDKFFQTNMRNIDTDPVLSKLMGNNSRSNYMIEERHTDQLDYNLAVNVQHNMRHNMRIVGGANLRVNRTNYYSEIKDLLGGDYWYDIDKFAERDMASAEAYQNDLDYYWATGHARIARVGDKYGYYYRAHLLETNAWANYTWGIGGFSLGVSGSVGYSNMYREGMWRKGLFPNDSKGDSKKLDYLTYDAKLALGYKFSGAHSIEANVAYMQQAPKFATAFVSPRTRNTTTPGLKAEKIFAADLTYNLNLPYIKARLSGYYTTIEDQSKVISFYDDTRSSFTNFAMSGIDKRYYGVELGLSVPVWNGLSVVGALSWGDYTYTSNPNFVQTVDNVDKIVLKDKVNWDGYHVESSPQLAFNIGLDYRGPRNWFAGVNFNYYDNIYLSMNPMYRTATAIKYYTNVLTSNTATNAQKASALSSIKTLRKQEKFDSAYTLSANIGKNWYIHRVYMLGFSLEVKNILNDQDIRTGGYEQMRMSKVR
;
A
#
# COMPACT_ATOMS: atom_id res chain seq x y z
N THR A 1 11.54 11.37 -11.98
CA THR A 1 10.26 11.29 -12.73
C THR A 1 10.20 12.46 -13.68
N ILE A 2 9.86 12.23 -14.94
CA ILE A 2 9.63 13.30 -15.92
C ILE A 2 8.18 13.75 -15.79
N TYR A 3 7.96 15.02 -15.53
CA TYR A 3 6.66 15.61 -15.38
C TYR A 3 6.24 16.32 -16.66
N PHE A 4 5.08 15.98 -17.18
CA PHE A 4 4.52 16.57 -18.37
C PHE A 4 3.31 17.41 -18.02
N TYR A 5 3.41 18.71 -18.18
CA TYR A 5 2.27 19.59 -18.00
C TYR A 5 1.71 20.15 -19.31
N ALA A 6 2.43 20.01 -20.41
CA ALA A 6 1.91 20.49 -21.68
C ALA A 6 0.93 19.50 -22.26
N MET A 7 -0.31 19.86 -22.21
CA MET A 7 -1.43 19.11 -22.79
C MET A 7 -1.85 19.69 -24.14
N ASP A 8 -0.96 20.34 -24.83
CA ASP A 8 -1.15 20.56 -26.27
C ASP A 8 -0.94 19.22 -26.97
N GLY A 9 -2.01 18.62 -27.48
CA GLY A 9 -2.00 17.26 -28.00
C GLY A 9 -1.02 17.04 -29.15
N ALA A 10 -0.64 18.09 -29.88
CA ALA A 10 0.35 18.02 -30.96
C ALA A 10 1.77 17.91 -30.40
N ILE A 11 2.09 18.64 -29.34
CA ILE A 11 3.41 18.59 -28.67
C ILE A 11 3.55 17.27 -27.90
N ALA A 12 2.51 16.86 -27.16
CA ALA A 12 2.51 15.61 -26.43
C ALA A 12 2.71 14.41 -27.36
N LYS A 13 2.04 14.36 -28.50
CA LYS A 13 2.20 13.29 -29.48
C LYS A 13 3.62 13.23 -30.07
N GLY A 14 4.20 14.36 -30.42
CA GLY A 14 5.56 14.42 -30.97
C GLY A 14 6.66 14.04 -29.97
N VAL A 15 6.39 14.15 -28.67
CA VAL A 15 7.33 13.81 -27.58
C VAL A 15 7.19 12.36 -27.12
N TRP A 16 5.99 11.76 -27.32
CA TRP A 16 5.66 10.44 -26.79
C TRP A 16 5.62 9.30 -27.81
N ASP A 17 5.99 9.52 -29.05
CA ASP A 17 5.84 8.51 -30.13
C ASP A 17 6.69 7.24 -29.88
N GLY A 18 6.40 6.58 -28.77
CA GLY A 18 6.97 5.31 -28.31
C GLY A 18 8.25 5.41 -27.47
N MET A 19 8.99 6.52 -27.52
CA MET A 19 10.15 6.77 -26.67
C MET A 19 10.25 8.26 -26.29
N LEU A 20 10.86 8.53 -25.12
CA LEU A 20 11.13 9.91 -24.68
C LEU A 20 12.16 10.57 -25.59
N ASP A 21 11.75 11.60 -26.29
CA ASP A 21 12.62 12.40 -27.15
C ASP A 21 13.13 13.61 -26.38
N TYR A 22 14.29 13.47 -25.76
CA TYR A 22 14.91 14.54 -24.95
C TYR A 22 15.25 15.77 -25.79
N ASP A 23 15.64 15.62 -27.04
CA ASP A 23 15.96 16.75 -27.92
C ASP A 23 14.72 17.64 -28.16
N LYS A 24 13.55 17.02 -28.32
CA LYS A 24 12.29 17.76 -28.41
C LYS A 24 11.90 18.46 -27.12
N PHE A 25 12.17 17.86 -25.96
CA PHE A 25 11.95 18.53 -24.66
C PHE A 25 12.80 19.81 -24.59
N PHE A 26 14.10 19.68 -24.86
CA PHE A 26 15.02 20.82 -24.84
C PHE A 26 14.60 21.91 -25.82
N GLN A 27 14.36 21.56 -27.10
CA GLN A 27 13.93 22.54 -28.11
C GLN A 27 12.61 23.23 -27.74
N THR A 28 11.66 22.50 -27.18
CA THR A 28 10.38 23.05 -26.76
C THR A 28 10.57 24.05 -25.62
N ASN A 29 11.36 23.70 -24.60
CA ASN A 29 11.62 24.56 -23.46
C ASN A 29 12.40 25.80 -23.84
N MET A 30 13.52 25.67 -24.59
CA MET A 30 14.38 26.77 -24.97
C MET A 30 13.68 27.83 -25.86
N ARG A 31 12.66 27.42 -26.61
CA ARG A 31 11.89 28.32 -27.50
C ARG A 31 10.67 28.95 -26.82
N ASN A 32 10.35 28.52 -25.61
CA ASN A 32 9.14 28.95 -24.90
C ASN A 32 9.39 30.25 -24.12
N ILE A 33 9.57 31.34 -24.83
CA ILE A 33 9.67 32.69 -24.25
C ILE A 33 8.28 33.10 -23.77
N ASP A 34 8.17 33.56 -22.52
CA ASP A 34 6.90 33.93 -21.95
C ASP A 34 6.33 35.23 -22.56
N THR A 35 5.08 35.16 -22.96
CA THR A 35 4.34 36.31 -23.54
C THR A 35 3.48 37.03 -22.53
N ASP A 36 3.36 36.49 -21.29
CA ASP A 36 2.68 37.18 -20.21
C ASP A 36 3.39 38.52 -19.90
N PRO A 37 2.68 39.66 -19.86
CA PRO A 37 3.30 40.97 -19.68
C PRO A 37 4.09 41.11 -18.36
N VAL A 38 3.65 40.44 -17.29
CA VAL A 38 4.31 40.47 -15.97
C VAL A 38 5.59 39.63 -16.03
N LEU A 39 5.47 38.40 -16.52
CA LEU A 39 6.59 37.47 -16.61
C LEU A 39 7.61 37.90 -17.66
N SER A 40 7.19 38.40 -18.80
CA SER A 40 8.09 38.95 -19.85
C SER A 40 8.89 40.11 -19.30
N LYS A 41 8.28 41.01 -18.54
CA LYS A 41 8.98 42.10 -17.88
C LYS A 41 9.98 41.65 -16.82
N LEU A 42 9.63 40.59 -16.08
CA LEU A 42 10.44 40.05 -15.00
C LEU A 42 11.58 39.15 -15.48
N MET A 43 11.31 38.32 -16.49
CA MET A 43 12.23 37.29 -16.98
C MET A 43 12.94 37.64 -18.28
N GLY A 44 12.49 38.68 -18.99
CA GLY A 44 13.09 39.09 -20.25
C GLY A 44 13.02 37.99 -21.32
N ASN A 45 14.17 37.65 -21.90
CA ASN A 45 14.30 36.60 -22.92
C ASN A 45 14.50 35.19 -22.33
N ASN A 46 14.39 35.02 -21.01
CA ASN A 46 14.51 33.68 -20.39
C ASN A 46 13.33 32.79 -20.78
N SER A 47 13.64 31.53 -21.03
CA SER A 47 12.63 30.54 -21.46
C SER A 47 11.98 29.84 -20.29
N ARG A 48 10.65 29.69 -20.34
CA ARG A 48 9.86 28.94 -19.38
C ARG A 48 9.84 27.46 -19.74
N SER A 49 10.23 26.60 -18.83
CA SER A 49 10.11 25.15 -19.01
C SER A 49 8.65 24.70 -19.02
N ASN A 50 8.26 23.90 -20.01
CA ASN A 50 7.02 23.16 -20.06
C ASN A 50 7.21 21.71 -19.58
N TYR A 51 8.44 21.22 -19.61
CA TYR A 51 8.86 19.90 -19.18
C TYR A 51 10.04 20.04 -18.22
N MET A 52 10.09 19.16 -17.22
CA MET A 52 11.19 19.13 -16.25
C MET A 52 11.35 17.74 -15.67
N ILE A 53 12.47 17.48 -15.03
CA ILE A 53 12.69 16.32 -14.19
C ILE A 53 12.49 16.74 -12.74
N GLU A 54 11.62 16.04 -12.03
CA GLU A 54 11.40 16.24 -10.60
C GLU A 54 12.03 15.14 -9.76
N GLU A 55 12.45 15.50 -8.56
CA GLU A 55 12.67 14.57 -7.46
C GLU A 55 11.57 14.73 -6.41
N ARG A 56 11.03 13.60 -5.92
CA ARG A 56 10.09 13.59 -4.80
C ARG A 56 10.82 13.14 -3.56
N HIS A 57 10.83 14.01 -2.58
CA HIS A 57 11.55 13.81 -1.34
C HIS A 57 10.62 13.37 -0.21
N THR A 58 11.15 12.48 0.62
CA THR A 58 10.54 12.01 1.87
C THR A 58 11.64 11.99 2.91
N ASP A 59 11.92 13.15 3.51
CA ASP A 59 13.00 13.31 4.49
C ASP A 59 12.47 13.09 5.89
N GLN A 60 12.93 12.04 6.52
CA GLN A 60 12.44 11.61 7.82
C GLN A 60 13.44 11.89 8.94
N LEU A 61 12.96 12.52 10.01
CA LEU A 61 13.66 12.67 11.28
C LEU A 61 12.90 11.87 12.33
N ASP A 62 13.54 10.87 12.91
CA ASP A 62 12.93 9.91 13.82
C ASP A 62 13.75 9.80 15.12
N TYR A 63 13.15 10.22 16.24
CA TYR A 63 13.72 10.09 17.58
C TYR A 63 13.02 8.97 18.32
N ASN A 64 13.79 7.98 18.75
CA ASN A 64 13.26 6.83 19.49
C ASN A 64 14.00 6.72 20.84
N LEU A 65 13.22 6.65 21.91
CA LEU A 65 13.69 6.32 23.25
C LEU A 65 12.98 5.06 23.71
N ALA A 66 13.74 4.03 24.08
CA ALA A 66 13.19 2.78 24.59
C ALA A 66 13.89 2.42 25.91
N VAL A 67 13.10 2.09 26.91
CA VAL A 67 13.58 1.55 28.19
C VAL A 67 12.97 0.17 28.38
N ASN A 68 13.81 -0.84 28.61
CA ASN A 68 13.38 -2.21 28.80
C ASN A 68 13.96 -2.74 30.11
N VAL A 69 13.14 -3.46 30.86
CA VAL A 69 13.53 -4.13 32.11
C VAL A 69 13.16 -5.59 32.01
N GLN A 70 14.10 -6.45 32.32
CA GLN A 70 13.89 -7.89 32.37
C GLN A 70 14.20 -8.41 33.76
N HIS A 71 13.30 -9.23 34.29
CA HIS A 71 13.48 -9.93 35.54
C HIS A 71 13.20 -11.42 35.37
N ASN A 72 14.17 -12.25 35.68
CA ASN A 72 14.04 -13.70 35.70
C ASN A 72 13.74 -14.16 37.13
N MET A 73 12.61 -14.80 37.30
CA MET A 73 12.16 -15.31 38.58
C MET A 73 12.44 -16.82 38.69
N ARG A 74 12.24 -17.39 39.89
CA ARG A 74 12.35 -18.86 40.10
C ARG A 74 11.27 -19.58 39.28
N HIS A 75 11.47 -20.87 39.04
CA HIS A 75 10.52 -21.78 38.39
C HIS A 75 10.22 -21.42 36.94
N ASN A 76 11.25 -21.04 36.16
CA ASN A 76 11.13 -20.68 34.73
C ASN A 76 10.11 -19.56 34.44
N MET A 77 9.94 -18.63 35.38
CA MET A 77 9.15 -17.44 35.19
C MET A 77 10.05 -16.27 34.73
N ARG A 78 9.58 -15.53 33.75
CA ARG A 78 10.26 -14.34 33.25
C ARG A 78 9.25 -13.24 32.99
N ILE A 79 9.56 -12.03 33.45
CA ILE A 79 8.84 -10.83 33.11
C ILE A 79 9.76 -9.88 32.36
N VAL A 80 9.27 -9.31 31.27
CA VAL A 80 9.94 -8.26 30.50
C VAL A 80 8.93 -7.15 30.32
N GLY A 81 9.31 -5.94 30.58
CA GLY A 81 8.45 -4.78 30.36
C GLY A 81 9.25 -3.57 29.94
N GLY A 82 8.58 -2.60 29.41
CA GLY A 82 9.26 -1.41 28.95
C GLY A 82 8.29 -0.30 28.57
N ALA A 83 8.89 0.83 28.21
CA ALA A 83 8.20 1.98 27.65
C ALA A 83 8.98 2.50 26.44
N ASN A 84 8.26 2.95 25.44
CA ASN A 84 8.82 3.53 24.22
C ASN A 84 8.19 4.90 23.97
N LEU A 85 9.02 5.82 23.49
CA LEU A 85 8.64 7.13 22.97
C LEU A 85 9.21 7.26 21.57
N ARG A 86 8.37 7.59 20.61
CA ARG A 86 8.78 7.89 19.25
C ARG A 86 8.24 9.23 18.82
N VAL A 87 9.13 10.11 18.36
CA VAL A 87 8.77 11.38 17.74
C VAL A 87 9.29 11.38 16.32
N ASN A 88 8.39 11.43 15.36
CA ASN A 88 8.72 11.44 13.95
C ASN A 88 8.24 12.73 13.30
N ARG A 89 9.09 13.30 12.45
CA ARG A 89 8.74 14.38 11.53
C ARG A 89 9.23 14.02 10.15
N THR A 90 8.32 13.92 9.19
CA THR A 90 8.64 13.61 7.80
C THR A 90 8.27 14.79 6.91
N ASN A 91 9.24 15.32 6.15
CA ASN A 91 9.02 16.35 5.15
C ASN A 91 8.70 15.67 3.82
N TYR A 92 7.62 16.10 3.19
CA TYR A 92 7.21 15.66 1.85
C TYR A 92 7.19 16.87 0.92
N TYR A 93 8.01 16.84 -0.12
CA TYR A 93 8.07 17.90 -1.13
C TYR A 93 8.54 17.39 -2.47
N SER A 94 8.32 18.16 -3.53
CA SER A 94 8.98 17.96 -4.81
C SER A 94 10.03 19.03 -5.02
N GLU A 95 11.10 18.67 -5.70
CA GLU A 95 12.21 19.55 -6.07
C GLU A 95 12.47 19.44 -7.58
N ILE A 96 12.83 20.55 -8.21
CA ILE A 96 13.21 20.58 -9.61
C ILE A 96 14.63 20.04 -9.74
N LYS A 97 14.79 18.93 -10.45
CA LYS A 97 16.11 18.31 -10.71
C LYS A 97 16.75 18.83 -11.98
N ASP A 98 15.96 19.05 -13.03
CA ASP A 98 16.43 19.54 -14.33
C ASP A 98 15.29 20.23 -15.04
N LEU A 99 15.57 21.39 -15.62
CA LEU A 99 14.62 22.19 -16.40
C LEU A 99 14.60 21.83 -17.89
N LEU A 100 15.39 20.85 -18.32
CA LEU A 100 15.47 20.35 -19.70
C LEU A 100 15.66 21.50 -20.72
N GLY A 101 16.65 22.39 -20.44
CA GLY A 101 17.03 23.49 -21.31
C GLY A 101 16.24 24.78 -21.16
N GLY A 102 15.24 24.84 -20.30
CA GLY A 102 14.59 26.09 -19.93
C GLY A 102 15.31 26.78 -18.76
N ASP A 103 15.03 28.06 -18.54
CA ASP A 103 15.68 28.88 -17.52
C ASP A 103 14.94 28.89 -16.21
N TYR A 104 13.61 28.64 -16.22
CA TYR A 104 12.78 28.63 -15.04
C TYR A 104 11.52 27.79 -15.21
N TRP A 105 10.92 27.44 -14.06
CA TRP A 105 9.60 26.84 -13.94
C TRP A 105 8.63 27.81 -13.29
N TYR A 106 7.43 27.92 -13.87
CA TYR A 106 6.35 28.72 -13.30
C TYR A 106 5.50 27.83 -12.39
N ASP A 107 5.61 28.04 -11.07
CA ASP A 107 5.07 27.12 -10.06
C ASP A 107 3.57 27.35 -9.80
N ILE A 108 2.77 26.85 -10.71
CA ILE A 108 1.31 26.87 -10.64
C ILE A 108 0.74 25.46 -10.79
N ASP A 109 -0.48 25.28 -10.36
CA ASP A 109 -1.26 24.06 -10.61
C ASP A 109 -1.89 24.14 -12.00
N LYS A 110 -1.33 23.39 -12.94
CA LYS A 110 -1.74 23.41 -14.35
C LYS A 110 -3.15 22.86 -14.59
N PHE A 111 -3.62 21.94 -13.74
CA PHE A 111 -4.99 21.45 -13.82
C PHE A 111 -5.97 22.52 -13.35
N ALA A 112 -5.64 23.21 -12.27
CA ALA A 112 -6.43 24.34 -11.79
C ALA A 112 -6.41 25.53 -12.75
N GLU A 113 -5.26 25.85 -13.35
CA GLU A 113 -5.14 26.90 -14.38
C GLU A 113 -6.11 26.67 -15.55
N ARG A 114 -6.25 25.41 -15.99
CA ARG A 114 -7.18 25.06 -17.07
C ARG A 114 -8.65 25.25 -16.67
N ASP A 115 -8.99 24.92 -15.43
CA ASP A 115 -10.38 24.77 -14.99
C ASP A 115 -10.92 26.00 -14.22
N MET A 116 -10.02 26.87 -13.72
CA MET A 116 -10.35 28.01 -12.86
C MET A 116 -10.12 29.34 -13.56
N ALA A 117 -11.09 30.26 -13.39
CA ALA A 117 -10.98 31.61 -13.98
C ALA A 117 -10.08 32.56 -13.16
N SER A 118 -9.89 32.29 -11.85
CA SER A 118 -9.12 33.16 -10.96
C SER A 118 -7.63 32.75 -10.94
N ALA A 119 -6.76 33.73 -11.17
CA ALA A 119 -5.31 33.54 -11.05
C ALA A 119 -4.88 33.07 -9.65
N GLU A 120 -5.58 33.45 -8.62
CA GLU A 120 -5.32 33.02 -7.25
C GLU A 120 -5.57 31.51 -7.06
N ALA A 121 -6.59 30.97 -7.72
CA ALA A 121 -7.03 29.57 -7.53
C ALA A 121 -5.96 28.54 -7.96
N TYR A 122 -5.16 28.85 -8.97
CA TYR A 122 -4.14 27.92 -9.44
C TYR A 122 -2.75 28.12 -8.83
N GLN A 123 -2.60 29.00 -7.83
CA GLN A 123 -1.31 29.21 -7.18
C GLN A 123 -0.94 28.02 -6.26
N ASN A 124 0.30 27.52 -6.42
CA ASN A 124 0.86 26.56 -5.48
C ASN A 124 1.30 27.21 -4.16
N ASP A 125 1.65 28.49 -4.21
CA ASP A 125 1.94 29.34 -3.05
C ASP A 125 1.21 30.68 -3.18
N LEU A 126 0.00 30.75 -2.63
CA LEU A 126 -0.87 31.92 -2.72
C LEU A 126 -0.33 33.10 -1.88
N ASP A 127 0.35 32.85 -0.78
CA ASP A 127 0.95 33.91 0.03
C ASP A 127 2.07 34.63 -0.76
N TYR A 128 2.86 33.87 -1.52
CA TYR A 128 3.86 34.46 -2.40
C TYR A 128 3.21 35.30 -3.50
N TYR A 129 2.14 34.78 -4.12
CA TYR A 129 1.39 35.50 -5.15
C TYR A 129 0.81 36.84 -4.62
N TRP A 130 0.23 36.85 -3.43
CA TRP A 130 -0.29 38.08 -2.82
C TRP A 130 0.83 39.10 -2.50
N ALA A 131 2.02 38.63 -2.18
CA ALA A 131 3.15 39.50 -1.88
C ALA A 131 3.81 40.10 -3.13
N THR A 132 3.79 39.40 -4.28
CA THR A 132 4.59 39.75 -5.46
C THR A 132 3.77 40.07 -6.71
N GLY A 133 2.49 39.68 -6.74
CA GLY A 133 1.61 39.85 -7.91
C GLY A 133 1.82 38.80 -9.01
N HIS A 134 2.69 37.81 -8.81
CA HIS A 134 2.94 36.72 -9.76
C HIS A 134 3.19 35.41 -9.05
N ALA A 135 3.01 34.26 -9.74
CA ALA A 135 3.33 32.96 -9.18
C ALA A 135 4.84 32.82 -8.95
N ARG A 136 5.18 31.89 -8.07
CA ARG A 136 6.57 31.61 -7.74
C ARG A 136 7.32 31.10 -8.96
N ILE A 137 8.50 31.67 -9.18
CA ILE A 137 9.44 31.24 -10.20
C ILE A 137 10.43 30.31 -9.52
N ALA A 138 10.48 29.07 -9.98
CA ALA A 138 11.34 28.04 -9.40
C ALA A 138 12.43 27.64 -10.40
N ARG A 139 13.61 27.32 -9.87
CA ARG A 139 14.81 26.89 -10.61
C ARG A 139 15.25 25.51 -10.12
N VAL A 140 16.29 24.97 -10.76
CA VAL A 140 16.91 23.72 -10.31
C VAL A 140 17.33 23.82 -8.85
N GLY A 141 16.95 22.85 -8.05
CA GLY A 141 17.15 22.80 -6.60
C GLY A 141 16.02 23.45 -5.77
N ASP A 142 15.08 24.15 -6.41
CA ASP A 142 13.95 24.75 -5.71
C ASP A 142 12.84 23.74 -5.49
N LYS A 143 12.21 23.82 -4.30
CA LYS A 143 10.95 23.11 -4.04
C LYS A 143 9.83 23.71 -4.86
N TYR A 144 8.96 22.87 -5.38
CA TYR A 144 7.81 23.31 -6.17
C TYR A 144 6.59 22.43 -5.93
N GLY A 145 5.44 22.84 -6.44
CA GLY A 145 4.21 22.05 -6.44
C GLY A 145 3.61 21.89 -5.05
N TYR A 146 4.24 21.14 -4.16
CA TYR A 146 3.77 20.92 -2.80
C TYR A 146 4.91 20.84 -1.78
N TYR A 147 4.61 21.27 -0.55
CA TYR A 147 5.48 21.08 0.61
C TYR A 147 4.63 20.98 1.88
N TYR A 148 4.70 19.83 2.55
CA TYR A 148 4.05 19.60 3.84
C TYR A 148 4.88 18.69 4.73
N ARG A 149 4.58 18.70 6.02
CA ARG A 149 5.18 17.82 7.01
C ARG A 149 4.13 16.92 7.62
N ALA A 150 4.52 15.69 7.88
CA ALA A 150 3.80 14.78 8.76
C ALA A 150 4.47 14.79 10.13
N HIS A 151 3.70 14.96 11.17
CA HIS A 151 4.12 14.85 12.55
C HIS A 151 3.46 13.65 13.20
N LEU A 152 4.24 12.83 13.89
CA LEU A 152 3.79 11.65 14.60
C LEU A 152 4.46 11.60 15.96
N LEU A 153 3.66 11.44 17.02
CA LEU A 153 4.08 11.13 18.38
C LEU A 153 3.44 9.80 18.77
N GLU A 154 4.25 8.85 19.16
CA GLU A 154 3.79 7.55 19.66
C GLU A 154 4.46 7.26 21.00
N THR A 155 3.67 6.88 21.98
CA THR A 155 4.16 6.40 23.26
C THR A 155 3.45 5.10 23.58
N ASN A 156 4.17 4.14 24.16
CA ASN A 156 3.53 2.96 24.73
C ASN A 156 4.31 2.43 25.93
N ALA A 157 3.58 1.79 26.83
CA ALA A 157 4.13 0.94 27.88
C ALA A 157 3.63 -0.48 27.66
N TRP A 158 4.49 -1.46 27.85
CA TRP A 158 4.17 -2.85 27.59
C TRP A 158 4.79 -3.78 28.61
N ALA A 159 4.18 -4.95 28.79
CA ALA A 159 4.71 -6.02 29.61
C ALA A 159 4.46 -7.37 28.96
N ASN A 160 5.40 -8.27 29.15
CA ASN A 160 5.33 -9.67 28.74
C ASN A 160 5.71 -10.57 29.92
N TYR A 161 4.87 -11.54 30.23
CA TYR A 161 5.12 -12.59 31.22
C TYR A 161 5.18 -13.93 30.53
N THR A 162 6.22 -14.70 30.81
CA THR A 162 6.33 -16.08 30.33
C THR A 162 6.59 -17.03 31.50
N TRP A 163 5.95 -18.17 31.45
CA TRP A 163 6.11 -19.24 32.44
C TRP A 163 6.09 -20.61 31.77
N GLY A 164 6.94 -21.49 32.24
CA GLY A 164 7.00 -22.85 31.76
C GLY A 164 7.18 -23.84 32.91
N ILE A 165 6.38 -24.92 32.92
CA ILE A 165 6.52 -26.01 33.89
C ILE A 165 6.18 -27.34 33.22
N GLY A 166 7.10 -28.32 33.36
CA GLY A 166 6.94 -29.60 32.67
C GLY A 166 6.86 -29.41 31.15
N GLY A 167 5.79 -29.90 30.56
CA GLY A 167 5.48 -29.71 29.13
C GLY A 167 4.66 -28.46 28.81
N PHE A 168 4.18 -27.73 29.84
CA PHE A 168 3.29 -26.57 29.67
C PHE A 168 4.08 -25.27 29.55
N SER A 169 3.67 -24.35 28.65
CA SER A 169 4.16 -22.98 28.52
C SER A 169 3.01 -21.99 28.43
N LEU A 170 3.17 -20.89 29.14
CA LEU A 170 2.25 -19.74 29.12
C LEU A 170 3.00 -18.47 28.76
N GLY A 171 2.47 -17.70 27.85
CA GLY A 171 2.88 -16.35 27.55
C GLY A 171 1.67 -15.40 27.65
N VAL A 172 1.82 -14.32 28.40
CA VAL A 172 0.82 -13.24 28.47
C VAL A 172 1.53 -11.94 28.18
N SER A 173 1.02 -11.16 27.25
CA SER A 173 1.56 -9.84 26.99
C SER A 173 0.45 -8.82 26.77
N GLY A 174 0.77 -7.57 27.05
CA GLY A 174 -0.12 -6.46 26.79
C GLY A 174 0.64 -5.16 26.69
N SER A 175 0.04 -4.23 25.99
CA SER A 175 0.52 -2.85 25.90
C SER A 175 -0.63 -1.85 25.96
N VAL A 176 -0.32 -0.65 26.39
CA VAL A 176 -1.17 0.53 26.30
C VAL A 176 -0.33 1.71 25.80
N GLY A 177 -0.86 2.48 24.89
CA GLY A 177 -0.15 3.58 24.29
C GLY A 177 -1.06 4.68 23.77
N TYR A 178 -0.43 5.72 23.31
CA TYR A 178 -1.06 6.88 22.71
C TYR A 178 -0.34 7.24 21.41
N SER A 179 -1.12 7.53 20.39
CA SER A 179 -0.63 8.02 19.09
C SER A 179 -1.33 9.32 18.73
N ASN A 180 -0.53 10.33 18.42
CA ASN A 180 -1.01 11.60 17.88
C ASN A 180 -0.35 11.85 16.54
N MET A 181 -1.15 12.25 15.54
CA MET A 181 -0.62 12.63 14.24
C MET A 181 -1.34 13.86 13.68
N TYR A 182 -0.61 14.67 12.93
CA TYR A 182 -1.17 15.78 12.17
C TYR A 182 -0.30 16.13 10.98
N ARG A 183 -0.90 16.85 10.03
CA ARG A 183 -0.24 17.41 8.87
C ARG A 183 0.02 18.90 9.09
N GLU A 184 1.20 19.38 8.76
CA GLU A 184 1.55 20.80 8.69
C GLU A 184 1.79 21.19 7.23
N GLY A 185 0.91 22.00 6.65
CA GLY A 185 1.10 22.54 5.31
C GLY A 185 2.02 23.76 5.31
N MET A 186 3.07 23.74 4.48
CA MET A 186 4.05 24.84 4.44
C MET A 186 3.62 25.96 3.52
N TRP A 187 2.81 25.66 2.50
CA TRP A 187 2.32 26.63 1.53
C TRP A 187 0.81 26.70 1.53
N ARG A 188 0.28 27.92 1.25
CA ARG A 188 -1.14 28.14 1.05
C ARG A 188 -1.48 27.87 -0.40
N LYS A 189 -2.29 26.85 -0.64
CA LYS A 189 -2.77 26.50 -1.97
C LYS A 189 -3.93 27.40 -2.39
N GLY A 190 -3.92 27.88 -3.61
CA GLY A 190 -4.99 28.73 -4.14
C GLY A 190 -6.35 28.05 -4.16
N LEU A 191 -6.41 26.75 -4.47
CA LEU A 191 -7.63 25.96 -4.42
C LEU A 191 -8.18 25.74 -3.00
N PHE A 192 -7.30 25.76 -1.98
CA PHE A 192 -7.64 25.46 -0.59
C PHE A 192 -7.05 26.52 0.35
N PRO A 193 -7.38 27.82 0.19
CA PRO A 193 -6.71 28.90 0.90
C PRO A 193 -6.86 28.81 2.43
N ASN A 194 -7.95 28.21 2.90
CA ASN A 194 -8.25 28.07 4.33
C ASN A 194 -8.01 26.66 4.88
N ASP A 195 -7.59 25.69 4.03
CA ASP A 195 -7.45 24.27 4.42
C ASP A 195 -6.12 23.65 3.92
N SER A 196 -5.08 24.45 3.69
CA SER A 196 -3.82 23.94 3.11
C SER A 196 -2.57 24.31 3.89
N LYS A 197 -2.47 25.53 4.45
CA LYS A 197 -1.33 26.02 5.21
C LYS A 197 -1.55 25.84 6.71
N GLY A 198 -0.46 25.56 7.45
CA GLY A 198 -0.47 25.35 8.90
C GLY A 198 -0.94 23.95 9.29
N ASP A 199 -1.22 23.81 10.58
CA ASP A 199 -1.59 22.52 11.17
C ASP A 199 -2.99 22.09 10.78
N SER A 200 -3.11 20.82 10.46
CA SER A 200 -4.41 20.15 10.35
C SER A 200 -5.00 19.90 11.74
N LYS A 201 -6.23 19.37 11.76
CA LYS A 201 -6.77 18.74 12.97
C LYS A 201 -5.78 17.69 13.48
N LYS A 202 -5.47 17.71 14.78
CA LYS A 202 -4.72 16.65 15.45
C LYS A 202 -5.60 15.42 15.61
N LEU A 203 -5.03 14.26 15.30
CA LEU A 203 -5.70 12.98 15.35
C LEU A 203 -5.10 12.17 16.48
N ASP A 204 -5.91 11.93 17.50
CA ASP A 204 -5.50 11.31 18.76
C ASP A 204 -6.12 9.93 18.90
N TYR A 205 -5.29 8.93 19.20
CA TYR A 205 -5.73 7.55 19.34
C TYR A 205 -5.13 6.91 20.58
N LEU A 206 -5.98 6.24 21.34
CA LEU A 206 -5.54 5.24 22.33
C LEU A 206 -5.20 3.96 21.57
N THR A 207 -4.02 3.40 21.82
CA THR A 207 -3.58 2.12 21.28
C THR A 207 -3.41 1.11 22.41
N TYR A 208 -3.74 -0.13 22.17
CA TYR A 208 -3.55 -1.19 23.15
C TYR A 208 -3.50 -2.55 22.47
N ASP A 209 -2.84 -3.51 23.11
CA ASP A 209 -2.91 -4.92 22.76
C ASP A 209 -2.94 -5.81 24.00
N ALA A 210 -3.56 -6.98 23.82
CA ALA A 210 -3.51 -8.09 24.78
C ALA A 210 -3.30 -9.38 23.99
N LYS A 211 -2.35 -10.21 24.43
CA LYS A 211 -2.00 -11.48 23.77
C LYS A 211 -1.84 -12.58 24.80
N LEU A 212 -2.35 -13.75 24.46
CA LEU A 212 -2.23 -14.98 25.23
C LEU A 212 -1.63 -16.05 24.32
N ALA A 213 -0.58 -16.72 24.79
CA ALA A 213 0.03 -17.86 24.16
C ALA A 213 0.06 -19.05 25.13
N LEU A 214 -0.45 -20.17 24.70
CA LEU A 214 -0.47 -21.42 25.45
C LEU A 214 0.23 -22.50 24.64
N GLY A 215 1.12 -23.22 25.24
CA GLY A 215 1.79 -24.36 24.62
C GLY A 215 1.81 -25.57 25.53
N TYR A 216 1.66 -26.76 24.94
CA TYR A 216 1.80 -28.00 25.66
C TYR A 216 2.58 -29.03 24.82
N LYS A 217 3.65 -29.57 25.42
CA LYS A 217 4.46 -30.64 24.83
C LYS A 217 4.02 -31.97 25.49
N PHE A 218 3.30 -32.78 24.73
CA PHE A 218 2.87 -34.12 25.20
C PHE A 218 4.07 -35.06 25.33
N SER A 219 5.10 -34.86 24.46
CA SER A 219 6.31 -35.65 24.43
C SER A 219 7.42 -34.88 23.70
N GLY A 220 8.58 -35.47 23.50
CA GLY A 220 9.63 -34.90 22.64
C GLY A 220 9.21 -34.74 21.18
N ALA A 221 8.21 -35.46 20.73
CA ALA A 221 7.75 -35.50 19.35
C ALA A 221 6.49 -34.68 19.08
N HIS A 222 5.65 -34.42 20.07
CA HIS A 222 4.35 -33.81 19.87
C HIS A 222 4.14 -32.57 20.73
N SER A 223 3.75 -31.46 20.11
CA SER A 223 3.31 -30.26 20.83
C SER A 223 2.12 -29.59 20.15
N ILE A 224 1.36 -28.89 20.97
CA ILE A 224 0.26 -28.02 20.54
C ILE A 224 0.50 -26.61 21.07
N GLU A 225 0.18 -25.60 20.27
CA GLU A 225 0.30 -24.19 20.60
C GLU A 225 -0.98 -23.48 20.20
N ALA A 226 -1.51 -22.63 21.08
CA ALA A 226 -2.67 -21.80 20.82
C ALA A 226 -2.33 -20.35 21.15
N ASN A 227 -2.62 -19.44 20.23
CA ASN A 227 -2.40 -18.02 20.41
C ASN A 227 -3.70 -17.27 20.19
N VAL A 228 -3.93 -16.23 20.98
CA VAL A 228 -5.03 -15.28 20.80
C VAL A 228 -4.48 -13.88 21.02
N ALA A 229 -4.85 -12.95 20.15
CA ALA A 229 -4.47 -11.55 20.25
C ALA A 229 -5.66 -10.65 19.95
N TYR A 230 -5.78 -9.56 20.69
CA TYR A 230 -6.66 -8.45 20.36
C TYR A 230 -5.89 -7.15 20.48
N MET A 231 -5.97 -6.30 19.44
CA MET A 231 -5.23 -5.05 19.41
C MET A 231 -6.03 -3.92 18.76
N GLN A 232 -5.75 -2.72 19.21
CA GLN A 232 -6.22 -1.48 18.61
C GLN A 232 -5.02 -0.63 18.24
N GLN A 233 -4.96 -0.17 16.98
CA GLN A 233 -3.88 0.66 16.48
C GLN A 233 -4.39 1.91 15.77
N ALA A 234 -3.58 2.97 15.76
CA ALA A 234 -3.90 4.18 15.01
C ALA A 234 -3.91 3.91 13.50
N PRO A 235 -4.74 4.61 12.72
CA PRO A 235 -4.66 4.58 11.25
C PRO A 235 -3.28 5.07 10.77
N LYS A 236 -2.90 4.66 9.57
CA LYS A 236 -1.67 5.15 8.95
C LYS A 236 -1.84 6.60 8.51
N PHE A 237 -0.79 7.42 8.63
CA PHE A 237 -0.80 8.81 8.14
C PHE A 237 -1.24 8.92 6.67
N ALA A 238 -0.81 7.99 5.83
CA ALA A 238 -1.14 7.95 4.40
C ALA A 238 -2.65 7.79 4.10
N THR A 239 -3.42 7.24 5.04
CA THR A 239 -4.88 7.06 4.90
C THR A 239 -5.68 8.04 5.76
N ALA A 240 -5.00 8.82 6.59
CA ALA A 240 -5.62 9.78 7.51
C ALA A 240 -6.10 11.04 6.80
N PHE A 241 -5.50 11.40 5.67
CA PHE A 241 -5.81 12.59 4.90
C PHE A 241 -6.25 12.23 3.49
N VAL A 242 -7.26 12.94 2.99
CA VAL A 242 -7.83 12.67 1.65
C VAL A 242 -6.81 12.97 0.54
N SER A 243 -6.12 14.09 0.63
CA SER A 243 -5.06 14.51 -0.30
C SER A 243 -4.02 15.35 0.44
N PRO A 244 -3.03 14.73 1.10
CA PRO A 244 -2.08 15.46 1.94
C PRO A 244 -1.15 16.41 1.17
N ARG A 245 -1.05 16.28 -0.17
CA ARG A 245 -0.30 17.22 -0.99
C ARG A 245 -1.01 18.57 -1.16
N THR A 246 -2.34 18.59 -1.06
CA THR A 246 -3.13 19.76 -1.40
C THR A 246 -3.82 20.40 -0.20
N ARG A 247 -4.27 19.61 0.81
CA ARG A 247 -5.13 20.11 1.88
C ARG A 247 -5.01 19.34 3.20
N ASN A 248 -5.56 19.96 4.26
CA ASN A 248 -5.58 19.43 5.63
C ASN A 248 -6.79 18.52 5.92
N THR A 249 -7.72 18.39 4.96
CA THR A 249 -8.96 17.60 5.13
C THR A 249 -8.64 16.16 5.48
N THR A 250 -9.15 15.69 6.62
CA THR A 250 -9.01 14.30 7.08
C THR A 250 -10.01 13.38 6.40
N THR A 251 -9.68 12.10 6.30
CA THR A 251 -10.60 11.07 5.80
C THR A 251 -11.84 11.00 6.70
N PRO A 252 -13.06 11.21 6.17
CA PRO A 252 -14.27 11.15 6.96
C PRO A 252 -14.52 9.77 7.57
N GLY A 253 -14.93 9.75 8.84
CA GLY A 253 -15.23 8.49 9.55
C GLY A 253 -13.99 7.67 9.94
N LEU A 254 -12.81 8.29 9.93
CA LEU A 254 -11.56 7.66 10.34
C LEU A 254 -11.62 7.24 11.82
N LYS A 255 -11.27 5.99 12.09
CA LYS A 255 -11.22 5.36 13.42
C LYS A 255 -9.93 4.57 13.60
N ALA A 256 -9.62 4.23 14.84
CA ALA A 256 -8.57 3.25 15.14
C ALA A 256 -8.96 1.88 14.61
N GLU A 257 -8.00 1.19 13.98
CA GLU A 257 -8.18 -0.18 13.49
C GLU A 257 -8.17 -1.16 14.66
N LYS A 258 -9.08 -2.14 14.65
CA LYS A 258 -9.15 -3.22 15.63
C LYS A 258 -8.83 -4.53 14.94
N ILE A 259 -7.99 -5.31 15.57
CA ILE A 259 -7.54 -6.59 15.03
C ILE A 259 -7.75 -7.66 16.10
N PHE A 260 -8.51 -8.70 15.77
CA PHE A 260 -8.56 -9.94 16.52
C PHE A 260 -7.86 -11.01 15.70
N ALA A 261 -6.99 -11.81 16.34
CA ALA A 261 -6.31 -12.92 15.72
C ALA A 261 -6.25 -14.11 16.69
N ALA A 262 -6.51 -15.30 16.17
CA ALA A 262 -6.37 -16.55 16.91
C ALA A 262 -5.78 -17.62 15.99
N ASP A 263 -4.89 -18.47 16.52
CA ASP A 263 -4.36 -19.63 15.83
C ASP A 263 -4.18 -20.82 16.77
N LEU A 264 -4.26 -21.99 16.17
CA LEU A 264 -3.99 -23.27 16.81
C LEU A 264 -3.03 -24.06 15.93
N THR A 265 -1.89 -24.43 16.50
CA THR A 265 -0.82 -25.13 15.79
C THR A 265 -0.51 -26.45 16.47
N TYR A 266 -0.44 -27.53 15.68
CA TYR A 266 0.08 -28.82 16.09
C TYR A 266 1.43 -29.06 15.41
N ASN A 267 2.45 -29.43 16.20
CA ASN A 267 3.78 -29.76 15.71
C ASN A 267 4.08 -31.25 15.99
N LEU A 268 4.52 -31.94 14.94
CA LEU A 268 5.03 -33.30 14.98
C LEU A 268 6.52 -33.32 14.59
N ASN A 269 7.36 -33.89 15.43
CA ASN A 269 8.79 -33.96 15.21
C ASN A 269 9.32 -35.36 15.49
N LEU A 270 9.09 -36.28 14.56
CA LEU A 270 9.62 -37.65 14.58
C LEU A 270 10.87 -37.75 13.68
N PRO A 271 11.73 -38.73 13.88
CA PRO A 271 12.92 -38.93 13.06
C PRO A 271 12.64 -39.09 11.57
N TYR A 272 11.48 -39.67 11.21
CA TYR A 272 11.09 -40.00 9.84
C TYR A 272 9.99 -39.04 9.29
N ILE A 273 9.48 -38.12 10.09
CA ILE A 273 8.51 -37.11 9.63
C ILE A 273 8.51 -35.90 10.55
N LYS A 274 8.57 -34.72 9.99
CA LYS A 274 8.29 -33.46 10.66
C LYS A 274 7.10 -32.82 10.01
N ALA A 275 6.11 -32.44 10.81
CA ALA A 275 4.93 -31.77 10.30
C ALA A 275 4.49 -30.64 11.24
N ARG A 276 3.94 -29.60 10.66
CA ARG A 276 3.28 -28.49 11.36
C ARG A 276 1.95 -28.23 10.69
N LEU A 277 0.87 -28.33 11.46
CA LEU A 277 -0.48 -28.00 11.01
C LEU A 277 -0.99 -26.84 11.83
N SER A 278 -1.37 -25.75 11.18
CA SER A 278 -1.90 -24.54 11.82
C SER A 278 -3.26 -24.19 11.22
N GLY A 279 -4.24 -23.88 12.07
CA GLY A 279 -5.47 -23.21 11.67
C GLY A 279 -5.49 -21.81 12.26
N TYR A 280 -5.97 -20.82 11.52
CA TYR A 280 -6.01 -19.44 11.96
C TYR A 280 -7.31 -18.74 11.62
N TYR A 281 -7.64 -17.72 12.41
CA TYR A 281 -8.76 -16.81 12.19
C TYR A 281 -8.38 -15.40 12.60
N THR A 282 -8.55 -14.42 11.70
CA THR A 282 -8.24 -13.02 11.95
C THR A 282 -9.34 -12.13 11.42
N THR A 283 -9.77 -11.15 12.20
CA THR A 283 -10.59 -10.04 11.75
C THR A 283 -9.85 -8.72 11.86
N ILE A 284 -10.06 -7.83 10.91
CA ILE A 284 -9.60 -6.45 10.93
C ILE A 284 -10.83 -5.58 10.74
N GLU A 285 -11.07 -4.65 11.67
CA GLU A 285 -12.22 -3.76 11.66
C GLU A 285 -11.78 -2.30 11.58
N ASP A 286 -12.66 -1.44 11.05
CA ASP A 286 -12.48 0.01 10.95
C ASP A 286 -11.23 0.46 10.15
N GLN A 287 -10.72 -0.36 9.24
CA GLN A 287 -9.59 -0.01 8.39
C GLN A 287 -9.95 1.14 7.43
N SER A 288 -8.98 1.98 7.11
CA SER A 288 -9.11 3.06 6.13
C SER A 288 -8.20 2.86 4.92
N LYS A 289 -8.65 3.31 3.75
CA LYS A 289 -7.90 3.24 2.49
C LYS A 289 -8.14 4.50 1.67
N VAL A 290 -7.10 5.10 1.11
CA VAL A 290 -7.20 6.20 0.14
C VAL A 290 -6.56 5.73 -1.17
N ILE A 291 -7.31 5.88 -2.27
CA ILE A 291 -6.85 5.56 -3.62
C ILE A 291 -6.92 6.84 -4.43
N SER A 292 -5.81 7.22 -5.04
CA SER A 292 -5.73 8.41 -5.90
C SER A 292 -5.38 7.99 -7.32
N PHE A 293 -6.08 8.53 -8.30
CA PHE A 293 -5.83 8.28 -9.72
C PHE A 293 -6.33 9.43 -10.59
N TYR A 294 -5.86 9.46 -11.82
CA TYR A 294 -6.31 10.42 -12.81
C TYR A 294 -7.65 9.97 -13.41
N ASP A 295 -8.66 10.81 -13.30
CA ASP A 295 -10.00 10.58 -13.85
C ASP A 295 -10.11 11.23 -15.24
N ASP A 296 -10.11 10.42 -16.28
CA ASP A 296 -10.21 10.88 -17.67
C ASP A 296 -11.52 11.67 -17.94
N THR A 297 -12.61 11.32 -17.24
CA THR A 297 -13.92 12.00 -17.44
C THR A 297 -13.93 13.39 -16.83
N ARG A 298 -13.14 13.61 -15.80
CA ARG A 298 -12.98 14.88 -15.09
C ARG A 298 -11.72 15.61 -15.49
N SER A 299 -10.84 14.95 -16.24
CA SER A 299 -9.51 15.43 -16.60
C SER A 299 -8.70 15.95 -15.41
N SER A 300 -8.83 15.32 -14.25
CA SER A 300 -8.19 15.73 -12.99
C SER A 300 -7.90 14.55 -12.09
N PHE A 301 -7.01 14.76 -11.10
CA PHE A 301 -6.79 13.76 -10.06
C PHE A 301 -7.99 13.67 -9.12
N THR A 302 -8.38 12.44 -8.86
CA THR A 302 -9.51 12.08 -8.00
C THR A 302 -9.01 11.21 -6.86
N ASN A 303 -9.47 11.49 -5.64
CA ASN A 303 -9.14 10.72 -4.45
C ASN A 303 -10.40 10.03 -3.93
N PHE A 304 -10.31 8.74 -3.72
CA PHE A 304 -11.32 7.94 -3.05
C PHE A 304 -10.86 7.59 -1.64
N ALA A 305 -11.47 8.23 -0.66
CA ALA A 305 -11.23 7.96 0.74
C ALA A 305 -12.32 7.06 1.29
N MET A 306 -11.93 5.92 1.83
CA MET A 306 -12.82 4.91 2.40
C MET A 306 -12.50 4.69 3.86
N SER A 307 -13.53 4.50 4.68
CA SER A 307 -13.42 4.20 6.11
C SER A 307 -14.46 3.15 6.53
N GLY A 308 -14.16 2.41 7.60
CA GLY A 308 -14.99 1.30 8.04
C GLY A 308 -14.88 0.09 7.11
N ILE A 309 -13.65 -0.21 6.66
CA ILE A 309 -13.34 -1.41 5.90
C ILE A 309 -13.07 -2.53 6.89
N ASP A 310 -13.94 -3.54 6.91
CA ASP A 310 -13.77 -4.73 7.73
C ASP A 310 -13.41 -5.92 6.86
N LYS A 311 -12.53 -6.77 7.38
CA LYS A 311 -12.01 -7.95 6.69
C LYS A 311 -11.96 -9.14 7.61
N ARG A 312 -12.10 -10.32 7.05
CA ARG A 312 -11.95 -11.60 7.73
C ARG A 312 -11.00 -12.49 6.94
N TYR A 313 -10.09 -13.10 7.65
CA TYR A 313 -9.12 -14.07 7.13
C TYR A 313 -9.23 -15.33 7.96
N TYR A 314 -9.43 -16.49 7.35
CA TYR A 314 -9.30 -17.76 8.02
C TYR A 314 -8.71 -18.79 7.07
N GLY A 315 -8.04 -19.78 7.61
CA GLY A 315 -7.40 -20.77 6.78
C GLY A 315 -6.65 -21.83 7.56
N VAL A 316 -6.00 -22.69 6.80
CA VAL A 316 -5.18 -23.80 7.29
C VAL A 316 -3.85 -23.80 6.56
N GLU A 317 -2.78 -24.02 7.32
CA GLU A 317 -1.42 -24.15 6.80
C GLU A 317 -0.84 -25.50 7.23
N LEU A 318 -0.21 -26.19 6.29
CA LEU A 318 0.50 -27.46 6.52
C LEU A 318 1.93 -27.33 6.02
N GLY A 319 2.90 -27.59 6.88
CA GLY A 319 4.29 -27.81 6.53
C GLY A 319 4.68 -29.26 6.77
N LEU A 320 5.41 -29.87 5.84
CA LEU A 320 5.79 -31.27 5.89
C LEU A 320 7.26 -31.46 5.46
N SER A 321 8.00 -32.31 6.16
CA SER A 321 9.32 -32.77 5.75
C SER A 321 9.49 -34.24 6.10
N VAL A 322 9.72 -35.05 5.08
CA VAL A 322 9.83 -36.53 5.21
C VAL A 322 11.15 -36.98 4.59
N PRO A 323 12.13 -37.41 5.40
CA PRO A 323 13.29 -38.13 4.91
C PRO A 323 12.85 -39.44 4.27
N VAL A 324 13.07 -39.62 2.95
CA VAL A 324 12.61 -40.79 2.20
C VAL A 324 13.74 -41.76 1.89
N TRP A 325 14.97 -41.25 1.78
CA TRP A 325 16.15 -42.02 1.52
C TRP A 325 17.39 -41.31 2.10
N ASN A 326 18.53 -41.99 2.08
CA ASN A 326 19.77 -41.45 2.64
C ASN A 326 20.13 -40.10 1.97
N GLY A 327 19.97 -39.03 2.74
CA GLY A 327 20.19 -37.66 2.29
C GLY A 327 19.08 -37.05 1.43
N LEU A 328 18.03 -37.78 1.04
CA LEU A 328 16.91 -37.28 0.28
C LEU A 328 15.66 -37.07 1.17
N SER A 329 15.09 -35.90 1.10
CA SER A 329 13.85 -35.56 1.79
C SER A 329 12.82 -35.00 0.83
N VAL A 330 11.57 -35.37 1.02
CA VAL A 330 10.41 -34.69 0.43
C VAL A 330 10.00 -33.58 1.38
N VAL A 331 9.87 -32.36 0.84
CA VAL A 331 9.36 -31.21 1.58
C VAL A 331 8.07 -30.73 0.94
N GLY A 332 7.13 -30.24 1.76
CA GLY A 332 5.87 -29.73 1.26
C GLY A 332 5.33 -28.63 2.16
N ALA A 333 4.65 -27.70 1.55
CA ALA A 333 3.88 -26.68 2.24
C ALA A 333 2.55 -26.46 1.50
N LEU A 334 1.47 -26.32 2.26
CA LEU A 334 0.14 -25.96 1.76
C LEU A 334 -0.40 -24.82 2.60
N SER A 335 -0.92 -23.79 1.94
CA SER A 335 -1.70 -22.72 2.56
C SER A 335 -3.02 -22.60 1.81
N TRP A 336 -4.11 -22.79 2.51
CA TRP A 336 -5.45 -22.53 2.02
C TRP A 336 -6.16 -21.55 2.95
N GLY A 337 -6.77 -20.53 2.38
CA GLY A 337 -7.53 -19.57 3.15
C GLY A 337 -8.70 -19.00 2.37
N ASP A 338 -9.61 -18.34 3.10
CA ASP A 338 -10.69 -17.51 2.57
C ASP A 338 -10.59 -16.13 3.21
N TYR A 339 -10.25 -15.14 2.36
CA TYR A 339 -10.00 -13.77 2.74
C TYR A 339 -11.06 -12.88 2.12
N THR A 340 -11.97 -12.36 2.94
CA THR A 340 -13.15 -11.63 2.46
C THR A 340 -13.33 -10.30 3.18
N TYR A 341 -13.89 -9.34 2.47
CA TYR A 341 -14.47 -8.14 3.06
C TYR A 341 -15.78 -8.51 3.76
N THR A 342 -16.02 -7.93 4.93
CA THR A 342 -17.20 -8.20 5.76
C THR A 342 -18.02 -6.95 6.06
N SER A 343 -17.72 -5.83 5.37
CA SER A 343 -18.46 -4.58 5.50
C SER A 343 -18.60 -3.87 4.17
N ASN A 344 -19.50 -2.90 4.16
CA ASN A 344 -19.68 -1.94 3.08
C ASN A 344 -19.15 -0.58 3.52
N PRO A 345 -17.86 -0.25 3.23
CA PRO A 345 -17.22 0.95 3.73
C PRO A 345 -17.89 2.24 3.25
N ASN A 346 -17.79 3.27 4.07
CA ASN A 346 -18.14 4.62 3.64
C ASN A 346 -17.13 5.10 2.61
N PHE A 347 -17.63 5.79 1.60
CA PHE A 347 -16.87 6.24 0.45
C PHE A 347 -17.06 7.74 0.25
N VAL A 348 -15.97 8.45 0.11
CA VAL A 348 -15.95 9.87 -0.20
C VAL A 348 -15.03 10.10 -1.40
N GLN A 349 -15.57 10.72 -2.43
CA GLN A 349 -14.83 11.14 -3.61
C GLN A 349 -14.52 12.63 -3.52
N THR A 350 -13.24 12.97 -3.66
CA THR A 350 -12.79 14.35 -3.83
C THR A 350 -11.96 14.46 -5.12
N VAL A 351 -11.99 15.63 -5.72
CA VAL A 351 -11.20 15.97 -6.91
C VAL A 351 -10.23 17.08 -6.50
N ASP A 352 -8.99 17.00 -6.95
CA ASP A 352 -7.96 17.97 -6.51
C ASP A 352 -8.26 19.41 -6.98
N ASN A 353 -9.03 19.57 -8.06
CA ASN A 353 -9.44 20.90 -8.58
C ASN A 353 -10.76 21.41 -7.99
N VAL A 354 -11.33 20.74 -6.99
CA VAL A 354 -12.63 21.13 -6.40
C VAL A 354 -12.51 21.14 -4.88
N ASP A 355 -12.92 22.23 -4.26
CA ASP A 355 -12.86 22.42 -2.80
C ASP A 355 -13.84 21.51 -2.02
N LYS A 356 -14.85 20.98 -2.70
CA LYS A 356 -15.94 20.21 -2.10
C LYS A 356 -15.79 18.70 -2.32
N ILE A 357 -16.44 17.96 -1.42
CA ILE A 357 -16.70 16.54 -1.63
C ILE A 357 -17.67 16.39 -2.80
N VAL A 358 -17.24 15.65 -3.83
CA VAL A 358 -18.02 15.47 -5.07
C VAL A 358 -19.09 14.40 -4.92
N LEU A 359 -18.79 13.34 -4.18
CA LEU A 359 -19.68 12.22 -3.95
C LEU A 359 -19.47 11.63 -2.55
N LYS A 360 -20.56 11.29 -1.87
CA LYS A 360 -20.60 10.46 -0.67
C LYS A 360 -21.52 9.28 -0.94
N ASP A 361 -21.04 8.08 -0.74
CA ASP A 361 -21.79 6.84 -0.97
C ASP A 361 -21.23 5.72 -0.06
N LYS A 362 -21.71 4.50 -0.25
CA LYS A 362 -21.13 3.27 0.30
C LYS A 362 -20.65 2.39 -0.83
N VAL A 363 -19.52 1.74 -0.60
CA VAL A 363 -19.00 0.72 -1.51
C VAL A 363 -19.52 -0.64 -1.07
N ASN A 364 -20.21 -1.35 -1.95
CA ASN A 364 -20.70 -2.71 -1.66
C ASN A 364 -19.53 -3.70 -1.82
N TRP A 365 -18.79 -3.93 -0.74
CA TRP A 365 -17.65 -4.85 -0.70
C TRP A 365 -17.91 -6.10 0.13
N ASP A 366 -18.96 -6.12 0.93
CA ASP A 366 -19.30 -7.31 1.73
C ASP A 366 -19.42 -8.56 0.84
N GLY A 367 -18.70 -9.63 1.25
CA GLY A 367 -18.62 -10.90 0.52
C GLY A 367 -17.63 -10.97 -0.64
N TYR A 368 -16.95 -9.86 -1.01
CA TYR A 368 -15.87 -9.92 -2.01
C TYR A 368 -14.55 -10.37 -1.37
N HIS A 369 -13.71 -11.03 -2.18
CA HIS A 369 -12.39 -11.47 -1.73
C HIS A 369 -11.39 -10.31 -1.64
N VAL A 370 -10.50 -10.41 -0.64
CA VAL A 370 -9.37 -9.49 -0.51
C VAL A 370 -8.38 -9.76 -1.62
N GLU A 371 -7.89 -8.69 -2.23
CA GLU A 371 -7.04 -8.71 -3.41
C GLU A 371 -5.56 -9.06 -3.13
N SER A 372 -4.85 -9.44 -4.17
CA SER A 372 -3.38 -9.51 -4.31
C SER A 372 -2.69 -10.72 -3.70
N SER A 373 -3.25 -11.40 -2.71
CA SER A 373 -2.66 -12.60 -2.13
C SER A 373 -3.32 -13.86 -2.68
N PRO A 374 -2.57 -14.89 -3.07
CA PRO A 374 -3.17 -16.19 -3.39
C PRO A 374 -3.84 -16.77 -2.15
N GLN A 375 -5.08 -17.21 -2.30
CA GLN A 375 -5.83 -17.87 -1.21
C GLN A 375 -5.66 -19.39 -1.23
N LEU A 376 -4.98 -19.90 -2.26
CA LEU A 376 -4.45 -21.25 -2.32
C LEU A 376 -3.01 -21.18 -2.83
N ALA A 377 -2.09 -21.71 -2.03
CA ALA A 377 -0.71 -21.89 -2.44
C ALA A 377 -0.19 -23.23 -1.93
N PHE A 378 0.51 -23.97 -2.76
CA PHE A 378 1.25 -25.11 -2.28
C PHE A 378 2.63 -25.22 -2.92
N ASN A 379 3.53 -25.81 -2.17
CA ASN A 379 4.87 -26.17 -2.61
C ASN A 379 5.08 -27.67 -2.39
N ILE A 380 5.74 -28.33 -3.34
CA ILE A 380 6.29 -29.65 -3.14
C ILE A 380 7.72 -29.67 -3.68
N GLY A 381 8.64 -30.19 -2.89
CA GLY A 381 10.05 -30.20 -3.23
C GLY A 381 10.75 -31.50 -2.87
N LEU A 382 11.87 -31.71 -3.52
CA LEU A 382 12.86 -32.74 -3.20
C LEU A 382 14.14 -32.04 -2.80
N ASP A 383 14.62 -32.31 -1.58
CA ASP A 383 15.90 -31.83 -1.08
C ASP A 383 16.86 -32.99 -0.90
N TYR A 384 18.00 -32.94 -1.57
CA TYR A 384 19.05 -33.93 -1.45
C TYR A 384 20.31 -33.34 -0.83
N ARG A 385 20.83 -33.98 0.21
CA ARG A 385 22.11 -33.72 0.85
C ARG A 385 23.00 -34.95 0.70
N GLY A 386 23.82 -34.91 -0.32
CA GLY A 386 24.73 -36.02 -0.69
C GLY A 386 26.03 -36.03 0.09
N PRO A 387 26.83 -37.11 -0.11
CA PRO A 387 28.14 -37.22 0.48
C PRO A 387 29.07 -36.11 -0.03
N ARG A 388 30.12 -35.80 0.74
CA ARG A 388 31.13 -34.77 0.41
C ARG A 388 30.51 -33.37 0.20
N ASN A 389 29.42 -33.07 0.92
CA ASN A 389 28.71 -31.76 0.94
C ASN A 389 28.12 -31.34 -0.42
N TRP A 390 27.69 -32.26 -1.25
CA TRP A 390 26.80 -32.00 -2.38
C TRP A 390 25.39 -31.73 -1.85
N PHE A 391 24.73 -30.80 -2.47
CA PHE A 391 23.30 -30.60 -2.27
C PHE A 391 22.61 -30.31 -3.60
N ALA A 392 21.38 -30.75 -3.72
CA ALA A 392 20.51 -30.45 -4.86
C ALA A 392 19.06 -30.34 -4.38
N GLY A 393 18.27 -29.52 -5.06
CA GLY A 393 16.86 -29.36 -4.76
C GLY A 393 16.05 -29.12 -6.01
N VAL A 394 14.79 -29.55 -5.99
CA VAL A 394 13.79 -29.24 -6.99
C VAL A 394 12.53 -28.84 -6.26
N ASN A 395 11.92 -27.70 -6.62
CA ASN A 395 10.73 -27.18 -5.99
C ASN A 395 9.69 -26.81 -7.03
N PHE A 396 8.50 -27.35 -6.90
CA PHE A 396 7.31 -26.97 -7.65
C PHE A 396 6.39 -26.15 -6.75
N ASN A 397 5.98 -24.98 -7.24
CA ASN A 397 5.03 -24.10 -6.56
C ASN A 397 3.79 -23.92 -7.41
N TYR A 398 2.64 -23.85 -6.78
CA TYR A 398 1.34 -23.58 -7.41
C TYR A 398 0.60 -22.51 -6.62
N TYR A 399 -0.04 -21.58 -7.35
CA TYR A 399 -0.81 -20.46 -6.78
C TYR A 399 -2.15 -20.36 -7.47
N ASP A 400 -3.21 -20.16 -6.71
CA ASP A 400 -4.56 -19.96 -7.22
C ASP A 400 -5.36 -19.02 -6.31
N ASN A 401 -6.57 -18.67 -6.75
CA ASN A 401 -7.46 -17.77 -6.04
C ASN A 401 -6.81 -16.41 -5.75
N ILE A 402 -6.16 -15.84 -6.76
CA ILE A 402 -5.59 -14.48 -6.71
C ILE A 402 -6.63 -13.54 -7.32
N TYR A 403 -7.20 -12.67 -6.50
CA TYR A 403 -8.22 -11.73 -6.93
C TYR A 403 -7.61 -10.36 -7.25
N LEU A 404 -8.16 -9.69 -8.28
CA LEU A 404 -7.74 -8.36 -8.66
C LEU A 404 -8.33 -7.32 -7.70
N SER A 405 -7.60 -6.21 -7.54
CA SER A 405 -8.11 -5.02 -6.87
C SER A 405 -9.34 -4.48 -7.59
N MET A 406 -10.33 -4.12 -6.82
CA MET A 406 -11.58 -3.61 -7.34
C MET A 406 -11.57 -2.09 -7.39
N ASN A 407 -12.09 -1.50 -8.47
CA ASN A 407 -12.43 -0.09 -8.47
C ASN A 407 -13.63 0.14 -7.54
N PRO A 408 -13.50 0.89 -6.44
CA PRO A 408 -14.58 1.09 -5.49
C PRO A 408 -15.78 1.82 -6.10
N MET A 409 -15.56 2.70 -7.06
CA MET A 409 -16.62 3.49 -7.69
C MET A 409 -17.67 2.62 -8.37
N TYR A 410 -17.26 1.54 -9.05
CA TYR A 410 -18.20 0.65 -9.75
C TYR A 410 -19.08 -0.19 -8.82
N ARG A 411 -18.76 -0.21 -7.54
CA ARG A 411 -19.52 -0.96 -6.52
C ARG A 411 -20.36 -0.05 -5.63
N THR A 412 -20.49 1.24 -6.00
CA THR A 412 -21.42 2.16 -5.33
C THR A 412 -22.84 2.02 -5.85
N ALA A 413 -23.82 2.47 -5.06
CA ALA A 413 -25.21 2.55 -5.52
C ALA A 413 -25.34 3.56 -6.67
N THR A 414 -24.58 4.64 -6.63
CA THR A 414 -24.54 5.67 -7.68
C THR A 414 -24.14 5.11 -9.04
N ALA A 415 -23.13 4.22 -9.09
CA ALA A 415 -22.64 3.64 -10.36
C ALA A 415 -23.69 2.80 -11.08
N ILE A 416 -24.59 2.15 -10.35
CA ILE A 416 -25.63 1.28 -10.93
C ILE A 416 -26.99 1.96 -11.01
N LYS A 417 -27.10 3.22 -10.57
CA LYS A 417 -28.39 3.95 -10.48
C LYS A 417 -29.16 3.95 -11.80
N TYR A 418 -28.47 4.17 -12.92
CA TYR A 418 -29.11 4.13 -14.24
C TYR A 418 -29.75 2.76 -14.50
N TYR A 419 -29.03 1.69 -14.29
CA TYR A 419 -29.50 0.33 -14.55
C TYR A 419 -30.61 -0.09 -13.59
N THR A 420 -30.53 0.29 -12.32
CA THR A 420 -31.59 0.02 -11.35
C THR A 420 -32.90 0.76 -11.72
N ASN A 421 -32.80 1.99 -12.21
CA ASN A 421 -33.95 2.73 -12.72
C ASN A 421 -34.62 2.04 -13.92
N VAL A 422 -33.81 1.45 -14.83
CA VAL A 422 -34.32 0.65 -15.94
C VAL A 422 -35.05 -0.60 -15.42
N LEU A 423 -34.49 -1.29 -14.43
CA LEU A 423 -35.10 -2.50 -13.86
C LEU A 423 -36.45 -2.21 -13.18
N THR A 424 -36.59 -1.05 -12.54
CA THR A 424 -37.83 -0.64 -11.84
C THR A 424 -38.81 0.08 -12.73
N SER A 425 -38.42 0.43 -13.96
CA SER A 425 -39.30 1.13 -14.90
C SER A 425 -40.45 0.26 -15.39
N ASN A 426 -41.66 0.81 -15.38
CA ASN A 426 -42.83 0.16 -15.94
C ASN A 426 -42.89 0.23 -17.49
N THR A 427 -42.05 1.11 -18.09
CA THR A 427 -42.02 1.32 -19.56
C THR A 427 -40.87 0.56 -20.22
N ALA A 428 -39.92 0.05 -19.45
CA ALA A 428 -38.77 -0.69 -19.97
C ALA A 428 -39.18 -2.11 -20.44
N THR A 429 -38.71 -2.48 -21.62
CA THR A 429 -38.93 -3.82 -22.18
C THR A 429 -38.17 -4.88 -21.41
N ASN A 430 -38.57 -6.15 -21.53
CA ASN A 430 -37.85 -7.27 -20.93
C ASN A 430 -36.40 -7.38 -21.44
N ALA A 431 -36.13 -7.04 -22.70
CA ALA A 431 -34.79 -7.01 -23.26
C ALA A 431 -33.93 -5.91 -22.61
N GLN A 432 -34.48 -4.72 -22.40
CA GLN A 432 -33.78 -3.63 -21.70
C GLN A 432 -33.49 -3.99 -20.23
N LYS A 433 -34.44 -4.61 -19.54
CA LYS A 433 -34.23 -5.11 -18.16
C LYS A 433 -33.15 -6.20 -18.10
N ALA A 434 -33.16 -7.15 -19.03
CA ALA A 434 -32.12 -8.17 -19.12
C ALA A 434 -30.73 -7.57 -19.38
N SER A 435 -30.62 -6.60 -20.30
CA SER A 435 -29.38 -5.86 -20.56
C SER A 435 -28.90 -5.09 -19.34
N ALA A 436 -29.77 -4.40 -18.64
CA ALA A 436 -29.44 -3.69 -17.40
C ALA A 436 -28.93 -4.63 -16.31
N LEU A 437 -29.56 -5.80 -16.14
CA LEU A 437 -29.12 -6.81 -15.18
C LEU A 437 -27.73 -7.37 -15.54
N SER A 438 -27.50 -7.65 -16.83
CA SER A 438 -26.19 -8.08 -17.32
C SER A 438 -25.11 -7.02 -17.05
N SER A 439 -25.40 -5.75 -17.28
CA SER A 439 -24.48 -4.63 -17.02
C SER A 439 -24.13 -4.52 -15.54
N ILE A 440 -25.11 -4.63 -14.65
CA ILE A 440 -24.88 -4.64 -13.19
C ILE A 440 -23.99 -5.82 -12.80
N LYS A 441 -24.25 -7.01 -13.33
CA LYS A 441 -23.46 -8.21 -13.06
C LYS A 441 -22.00 -8.04 -13.51
N THR A 442 -21.79 -7.45 -14.68
CA THR A 442 -20.44 -7.18 -15.21
C THR A 442 -19.72 -6.15 -14.36
N LEU A 443 -20.35 -5.03 -13.96
CA LEU A 443 -19.76 -4.01 -13.13
C LEU A 443 -19.37 -4.51 -11.72
N ARG A 444 -20.18 -5.42 -11.19
CA ARG A 444 -19.96 -5.98 -9.85
C ARG A 444 -19.12 -7.24 -9.84
N LYS A 445 -18.76 -7.80 -10.99
CA LYS A 445 -17.93 -8.99 -11.06
C LYS A 445 -16.54 -8.68 -10.49
N GLN A 446 -16.08 -9.49 -9.54
CA GLN A 446 -14.66 -9.49 -9.15
C GLN A 446 -13.89 -10.40 -10.11
N GLU A 447 -12.80 -9.89 -10.65
CA GLU A 447 -11.92 -10.67 -11.51
C GLU A 447 -10.90 -11.44 -10.68
N LYS A 448 -10.62 -12.64 -11.14
CA LYS A 448 -9.63 -13.56 -10.60
C LYS A 448 -8.60 -13.82 -11.69
N PHE A 449 -7.32 -13.88 -11.33
CA PHE A 449 -6.26 -14.33 -12.23
C PHE A 449 -6.34 -15.86 -12.42
N ASP A 450 -5.84 -16.33 -13.53
CA ASP A 450 -5.63 -17.73 -13.76
C ASP A 450 -4.61 -18.29 -12.77
N SER A 451 -4.64 -19.60 -12.52
CA SER A 451 -3.66 -20.26 -11.67
C SER A 451 -2.27 -20.17 -12.30
N ALA A 452 -1.25 -20.06 -11.44
CA ALA A 452 0.13 -19.95 -11.86
C ALA A 452 1.00 -20.99 -11.14
N TYR A 453 2.08 -21.41 -11.79
CA TYR A 453 2.99 -22.41 -11.23
C TYR A 453 4.44 -22.12 -11.60
N THR A 454 5.37 -22.53 -10.74
CA THR A 454 6.80 -22.46 -11.03
C THR A 454 7.49 -23.76 -10.69
N LEU A 455 8.48 -24.12 -11.50
CA LEU A 455 9.45 -25.17 -11.20
C LEU A 455 10.83 -24.53 -11.08
N SER A 456 11.50 -24.77 -9.96
CA SER A 456 12.85 -24.28 -9.73
C SER A 456 13.75 -25.44 -9.30
N ALA A 457 15.02 -25.38 -9.67
CA ALA A 457 16.01 -26.39 -9.30
C ALA A 457 17.32 -25.72 -8.90
N ASN A 458 18.00 -26.31 -7.97
CA ASN A 458 19.34 -25.89 -7.55
C ASN A 458 20.25 -27.09 -7.34
N ILE A 459 21.54 -26.86 -7.56
CA ILE A 459 22.62 -27.81 -7.26
C ILE A 459 23.83 -27.04 -6.76
N GLY A 460 24.56 -27.63 -5.81
CA GLY A 460 25.73 -27.00 -5.31
C GLY A 460 26.64 -27.97 -4.52
N LYS A 461 27.78 -27.45 -4.18
CA LYS A 461 28.79 -28.20 -3.41
C LYS A 461 29.63 -27.26 -2.56
N ASN A 462 29.92 -27.70 -1.35
CA ASN A 462 30.88 -27.04 -0.45
C ASN A 462 32.14 -27.88 -0.29
N TRP A 463 33.30 -27.22 -0.35
CA TRP A 463 34.60 -27.80 -0.06
C TRP A 463 35.16 -27.18 1.20
N TYR A 464 35.65 -28.02 2.12
CA TYR A 464 36.36 -27.54 3.30
C TYR A 464 37.85 -27.75 3.07
N ILE A 465 38.61 -26.65 3.00
CA ILE A 465 40.08 -26.65 2.81
C ILE A 465 40.70 -26.48 4.18
N HIS A 466 41.50 -27.45 4.57
CA HIS A 466 42.19 -27.52 5.88
C HIS A 466 41.25 -27.33 7.09
N ARG A 467 39.93 -27.61 6.97
CA ARG A 467 38.88 -27.38 7.99
C ARG A 467 38.73 -25.91 8.45
N VAL A 468 39.45 -24.98 7.81
CA VAL A 468 39.46 -23.55 8.16
C VAL A 468 38.70 -22.74 7.11
N TYR A 469 38.89 -23.07 5.83
CA TYR A 469 38.25 -22.32 4.74
C TYR A 469 37.12 -23.15 4.11
N MET A 470 36.03 -22.50 3.81
CA MET A 470 34.92 -23.10 3.07
C MET A 470 34.80 -22.40 1.71
N LEU A 471 34.92 -23.16 0.63
CA LEU A 471 34.63 -22.73 -0.71
C LEU A 471 33.31 -23.36 -1.15
N GLY A 472 32.32 -22.56 -1.51
CA GLY A 472 31.01 -23.03 -1.97
C GLY A 472 30.73 -22.59 -3.40
N PHE A 473 30.08 -23.47 -4.16
CA PHE A 473 29.49 -23.18 -5.45
C PHE A 473 28.03 -23.60 -5.43
N SER A 474 27.14 -22.77 -5.98
CA SER A 474 25.75 -23.12 -6.21
C SER A 474 25.26 -22.53 -7.53
N LEU A 475 24.45 -23.30 -8.23
CA LEU A 475 23.70 -22.91 -9.41
C LEU A 475 22.23 -23.07 -9.09
N GLU A 476 21.44 -22.02 -9.33
CA GLU A 476 20.00 -22.05 -9.18
C GLU A 476 19.34 -21.59 -10.49
N VAL A 477 18.33 -22.34 -10.93
CA VAL A 477 17.48 -21.99 -12.07
C VAL A 477 16.06 -21.88 -11.55
N LYS A 478 15.46 -20.70 -11.71
CA LYS A 478 14.07 -20.41 -11.29
C LYS A 478 13.15 -20.41 -12.49
N ASN A 479 11.88 -20.79 -12.26
CA ASN A 479 10.84 -20.81 -13.27
C ASN A 479 11.26 -21.52 -14.56
N ILE A 480 11.73 -22.75 -14.44
CA ILE A 480 12.23 -23.59 -15.57
C ILE A 480 11.16 -23.77 -16.63
N LEU A 481 9.88 -23.78 -16.23
CA LEU A 481 8.75 -23.96 -17.14
C LEU A 481 8.36 -22.67 -17.86
N ASN A 482 9.01 -21.55 -17.53
CA ASN A 482 8.76 -20.22 -18.09
C ASN A 482 7.28 -19.80 -18.02
N ASP A 483 6.61 -20.09 -16.91
CA ASP A 483 5.25 -19.61 -16.67
C ASP A 483 5.26 -18.08 -16.55
N GLN A 484 4.42 -17.41 -17.34
CA GLN A 484 4.27 -15.95 -17.39
C GLN A 484 2.93 -15.49 -16.80
N ASP A 485 2.16 -16.39 -16.22
CA ASP A 485 0.83 -16.12 -15.68
C ASP A 485 0.84 -15.74 -14.21
N ILE A 486 2.01 -15.67 -13.58
CA ILE A 486 2.15 -15.12 -12.22
C ILE A 486 1.97 -13.61 -12.28
N ARG A 487 0.75 -13.15 -11.97
CA ARG A 487 0.33 -11.77 -12.09
C ARG A 487 -0.27 -11.28 -10.78
N THR A 488 0.04 -10.02 -10.46
CA THR A 488 -0.66 -9.24 -9.44
C THR A 488 -1.09 -7.94 -10.07
N GLY A 489 -2.17 -7.33 -9.60
CA GLY A 489 -2.59 -6.05 -10.13
C GLY A 489 -4.06 -5.76 -9.90
N GLY A 490 -4.57 -4.77 -10.64
CA GLY A 490 -5.93 -4.31 -10.55
C GLY A 490 -6.44 -3.83 -11.88
N TYR A 491 -7.63 -3.25 -11.86
CA TYR A 491 -8.16 -2.52 -12.99
C TYR A 491 -7.50 -1.16 -13.12
N GLU A 492 -7.33 -0.68 -14.37
CA GLU A 492 -7.09 0.74 -14.59
C GLU A 492 -8.25 1.54 -14.00
N GLN A 493 -7.94 2.57 -13.22
CA GLN A 493 -8.88 3.14 -12.25
C GLN A 493 -10.18 3.66 -12.85
N MET A 494 -10.15 4.32 -14.00
CA MET A 494 -11.32 4.87 -14.66
C MET A 494 -11.69 4.17 -15.97
N ARG A 495 -10.83 3.35 -16.49
CA ARG A 495 -11.10 2.52 -17.67
C ARG A 495 -11.46 1.12 -17.20
N MET A 496 -12.48 0.53 -17.76
CA MET A 496 -12.89 -0.84 -17.43
C MET A 496 -11.97 -1.89 -18.06
N SER A 497 -10.67 -1.60 -18.13
CA SER A 497 -9.63 -2.48 -18.64
C SER A 497 -8.78 -3.03 -17.50
N LYS A 498 -8.39 -4.28 -17.62
CA LYS A 498 -7.42 -4.90 -16.72
C LYS A 498 -6.06 -4.25 -16.93
N VAL A 499 -5.33 -4.00 -15.84
CA VAL A 499 -3.92 -3.65 -15.91
C VAL A 499 -3.17 -4.91 -16.36
N ARG A 500 -2.45 -4.81 -17.46
CA ARG A 500 -1.65 -5.91 -18.02
C ARG A 500 -0.27 -5.99 -17.40
#